data_81a7643c77dc9b82f819b4f7084951f5
#
_entry.id   81a7643c77dc9b82f819b4f7084951f5
#
_cell.length_a   1.000
_cell.length_b   1.000
_cell.length_c   1.000
_cell.angle_alpha   90.00
_cell.angle_beta   90.00
_cell.angle_gamma   90.00
#
_symmetry.space_group_name_H-M   'P 1'
#
loop_
_entity.id
_entity.type
_entity.pdbx_description
1 polymer ?
#
loop_
_entity_poly.entity_id
_entity_poly.type
_entity_poly.pdbx_seq_one_letter_code
_entity_poly.pdbx_strand_id
1 'polypeptide(L)'
;MINLKDKLILVTGSGTGVGSGIATTLAKCGADVVVHYNNSEREAEETKEIINSLGQKCKLIKSNLKVVNECRRTVDAAAAFLGGLDALVNNAGITIPKDIKDIDENHFNDIFSLNFRSYFFCAQQAVKHLIKRGEKLSGNYKNYNWPGCSIVNISSVHGKLGHPGHSVYASTKGAINSFTKQLSVELIPKHIRVNAIAPGTIEVPSYFEKDPSYNREFGDSLVPWGRVGLPEEVGYLAAYLASDLSEFMPGEIIHIDGGLTSAMNLNTDTNKTA
;
A
#
# COMPACT_ATOMS: atom_id res chain seq x y z
N MET A 1 -9.77 -17.85 -8.20
CA MET A 1 -10.28 -16.60 -7.61
C MET A 1 -9.56 -16.38 -6.30
N ILE A 2 -9.02 -15.17 -6.04
CA ILE A 2 -8.36 -14.86 -4.76
C ILE A 2 -9.40 -14.93 -3.66
N ASN A 3 -9.14 -15.70 -2.60
CA ASN A 3 -10.04 -15.85 -1.46
C ASN A 3 -9.32 -15.40 -0.19
N LEU A 4 -9.86 -14.38 0.47
CA LEU A 4 -9.37 -13.83 1.73
C LEU A 4 -10.39 -14.03 2.87
N LYS A 5 -11.30 -15.00 2.72
CA LYS A 5 -12.27 -15.31 3.77
C LYS A 5 -11.53 -15.54 5.09
N ASP A 6 -12.04 -14.93 6.17
CA ASP A 6 -11.52 -14.97 7.52
C ASP A 6 -10.13 -14.33 7.71
N LYS A 7 -9.57 -13.65 6.69
CA LYS A 7 -8.35 -12.84 6.82
C LYS A 7 -8.66 -11.50 7.47
N LEU A 8 -7.79 -11.10 8.39
CA LEU A 8 -7.90 -9.92 9.27
C LEU A 8 -6.82 -8.91 8.85
N ILE A 9 -7.22 -7.81 8.23
CA ILE A 9 -6.28 -6.92 7.53
C ILE A 9 -6.40 -5.47 8.00
N LEU A 10 -5.27 -4.84 8.29
CA LEU A 10 -5.16 -3.39 8.48
C LEU A 10 -4.60 -2.74 7.21
N VAL A 11 -5.28 -1.71 6.71
CA VAL A 11 -4.78 -0.86 5.62
C VAL A 11 -4.60 0.57 6.13
N THR A 12 -3.36 1.08 6.10
CA THR A 12 -3.08 2.45 6.51
C THR A 12 -3.36 3.45 5.39
N GLY A 13 -3.89 4.65 5.72
CA GLY A 13 -4.23 5.66 4.73
C GLY A 13 -5.28 5.19 3.73
N SER A 14 -6.27 4.45 4.20
CA SER A 14 -7.27 3.81 3.35
C SER A 14 -8.64 4.49 3.37
N GLY A 15 -8.72 5.72 3.89
CA GLY A 15 -9.94 6.51 3.80
C GLY A 15 -10.24 6.99 2.38
N THR A 16 -9.23 7.12 1.50
CA THR A 16 -9.42 7.66 0.15
C THR A 16 -8.37 7.09 -0.83
N GLY A 17 -8.56 7.36 -2.10
CA GLY A 17 -7.59 7.11 -3.17
C GLY A 17 -7.18 5.65 -3.32
N VAL A 18 -5.88 5.41 -3.52
CA VAL A 18 -5.34 4.04 -3.70
C VAL A 18 -5.66 3.17 -2.49
N GLY A 19 -5.55 3.72 -1.27
CA GLY A 19 -5.82 2.96 -0.04
C GLY A 19 -7.26 2.50 0.09
N SER A 20 -8.24 3.32 -0.30
CA SER A 20 -9.66 2.94 -0.32
C SER A 20 -9.92 1.84 -1.35
N GLY A 21 -9.33 1.95 -2.56
CA GLY A 21 -9.42 0.89 -3.56
C GLY A 21 -8.81 -0.43 -3.09
N ILE A 22 -7.68 -0.37 -2.37
CA ILE A 22 -7.08 -1.56 -1.75
C ILE A 22 -8.05 -2.15 -0.72
N ALA A 23 -8.53 -1.34 0.24
CA ALA A 23 -9.37 -1.82 1.33
C ALA A 23 -10.68 -2.46 0.83
N THR A 24 -11.36 -1.81 -0.12
CA THR A 24 -12.59 -2.33 -0.71
C THR A 24 -12.36 -3.58 -1.54
N THR A 25 -11.23 -3.69 -2.26
CA THR A 25 -10.89 -4.91 -3.02
C THR A 25 -10.55 -6.09 -2.10
N LEU A 26 -9.82 -5.85 -0.99
CA LEU A 26 -9.58 -6.88 0.02
C LEU A 26 -10.90 -7.41 0.59
N ALA A 27 -11.85 -6.52 0.88
CA ALA A 27 -13.17 -6.90 1.36
C ALA A 27 -13.99 -7.65 0.29
N LYS A 28 -13.95 -7.25 -0.99
CA LYS A 28 -14.54 -8.02 -2.11
C LYS A 28 -13.99 -9.44 -2.20
N CYS A 29 -12.73 -9.63 -1.80
CA CYS A 29 -12.11 -10.96 -1.72
C CYS A 29 -12.43 -11.72 -0.42
N GLY A 30 -13.18 -11.12 0.52
CA GLY A 30 -13.69 -11.78 1.73
C GLY A 30 -12.97 -11.42 3.03
N ALA A 31 -12.06 -10.45 3.05
CA ALA A 31 -11.34 -10.05 4.26
C ALA A 31 -12.17 -9.09 5.14
N ASP A 32 -12.02 -9.24 6.46
CA ASP A 32 -12.39 -8.19 7.42
C ASP A 32 -11.28 -7.13 7.43
N VAL A 33 -11.64 -5.85 7.31
CA VAL A 33 -10.66 -4.77 7.07
C VAL A 33 -10.81 -3.64 8.09
N VAL A 34 -9.70 -3.22 8.67
CA VAL A 34 -9.61 -1.95 9.39
C VAL A 34 -9.11 -0.88 8.44
N VAL A 35 -9.90 0.19 8.31
CA VAL A 35 -9.60 1.39 7.53
C VAL A 35 -8.99 2.44 8.46
N HIS A 36 -7.76 2.87 8.18
CA HIS A 36 -7.12 3.96 8.88
C HIS A 36 -7.16 5.24 8.04
N TYR A 37 -7.43 6.36 8.68
CA TYR A 37 -7.39 7.71 8.09
C TYR A 37 -6.84 8.74 9.08
N ASN A 38 -6.46 9.92 8.57
CA ASN A 38 -6.10 11.06 9.40
C ASN A 38 -7.11 12.21 9.26
N ASN A 39 -7.30 12.74 8.05
CA ASN A 39 -8.14 13.91 7.77
C ASN A 39 -9.38 13.60 6.90
N SER A 40 -9.36 12.52 6.14
CA SER A 40 -10.42 12.14 5.18
C SER A 40 -11.53 11.33 5.86
N GLU A 41 -12.25 11.94 6.82
CA GLU A 41 -13.26 11.23 7.62
C GLU A 41 -14.48 10.83 6.79
N ARG A 42 -14.99 11.75 5.98
CA ARG A 42 -16.16 11.48 5.12
C ARG A 42 -15.88 10.33 4.15
N GLU A 43 -14.77 10.40 3.44
CA GLU A 43 -14.36 9.38 2.47
C GLU A 43 -14.05 8.04 3.15
N ALA A 44 -13.56 8.08 4.40
CA ALA A 44 -13.35 6.87 5.20
C ALA A 44 -14.67 6.20 5.60
N GLU A 45 -15.70 6.97 5.95
CA GLU A 45 -17.05 6.42 6.19
C GLU A 45 -17.63 5.81 4.92
N GLU A 46 -17.52 6.47 3.76
CA GLU A 46 -17.94 5.93 2.46
C GLU A 46 -17.23 4.57 2.17
N THR A 47 -15.92 4.50 2.42
CA THR A 47 -15.13 3.27 2.27
C THR A 47 -15.65 2.15 3.21
N LYS A 48 -15.96 2.49 4.45
CA LYS A 48 -16.50 1.55 5.43
C LYS A 48 -17.89 1.06 5.04
N GLU A 49 -18.76 1.94 4.55
CA GLU A 49 -20.09 1.56 4.06
C GLU A 49 -20.00 0.55 2.91
N ILE A 50 -19.10 0.77 1.96
CA ILE A 50 -18.83 -0.19 0.87
C ILE A 50 -18.41 -1.54 1.46
N ILE A 51 -17.43 -1.57 2.39
CA ILE A 51 -16.96 -2.81 3.00
C ILE A 51 -18.08 -3.54 3.75
N ASN A 52 -18.87 -2.81 4.54
CA ASN A 52 -19.99 -3.39 5.27
C ASN A 52 -21.08 -3.94 4.32
N SER A 53 -21.33 -3.27 3.18
CA SER A 53 -22.30 -3.76 2.18
C SER A 53 -21.87 -5.07 1.50
N LEU A 54 -20.57 -5.38 1.53
CA LEU A 54 -20.02 -6.67 1.09
C LEU A 54 -20.13 -7.77 2.16
N GLY A 55 -20.70 -7.47 3.34
CA GLY A 55 -20.85 -8.42 4.44
C GLY A 55 -19.58 -8.60 5.29
N GLN A 56 -18.55 -7.78 5.11
CA GLN A 56 -17.31 -7.85 5.87
C GLN A 56 -17.33 -6.86 7.04
N LYS A 57 -16.60 -7.19 8.12
CA LYS A 57 -16.45 -6.28 9.26
C LYS A 57 -15.47 -5.16 8.89
N CYS A 58 -15.88 -3.93 9.23
CA CYS A 58 -15.03 -2.77 9.06
C CYS A 58 -15.04 -1.87 10.30
N LYS A 59 -13.87 -1.37 10.68
CA LYS A 59 -13.71 -0.32 11.70
C LYS A 59 -12.84 0.80 11.15
N LEU A 60 -13.20 2.02 11.46
CA LEU A 60 -12.38 3.20 11.21
C LEU A 60 -11.46 3.48 12.40
N ILE A 61 -10.20 3.81 12.12
CA ILE A 61 -9.25 4.31 13.11
C ILE A 61 -8.67 5.63 12.62
N LYS A 62 -8.93 6.70 13.36
CA LYS A 62 -8.34 8.03 13.14
C LYS A 62 -7.04 8.16 13.91
N SER A 63 -5.94 8.47 13.21
CA SER A 63 -4.66 8.76 13.86
C SER A 63 -3.69 9.47 12.94
N ASN A 64 -2.72 10.19 13.51
CA ASN A 64 -1.63 10.83 12.78
C ASN A 64 -0.39 9.93 12.80
N LEU A 65 -0.14 9.17 11.74
CA LEU A 65 0.99 8.24 11.66
C LEU A 65 2.37 8.93 11.55
N LYS A 66 2.45 10.26 11.45
CA LYS A 66 3.71 10.97 11.65
C LYS A 66 4.22 10.83 13.10
N VAL A 67 3.37 10.39 14.03
CA VAL A 67 3.70 10.18 15.46
C VAL A 67 3.88 8.68 15.72
N VAL A 68 5.05 8.27 16.16
CA VAL A 68 5.40 6.85 16.36
C VAL A 68 4.44 6.11 17.30
N ASN A 69 4.04 6.73 18.40
CA ASN A 69 3.09 6.11 19.33
C ASN A 69 1.71 5.89 18.68
N GLU A 70 1.29 6.77 17.76
CA GLU A 70 0.05 6.60 17.01
C GLU A 70 0.16 5.43 16.02
N CYS A 71 1.34 5.18 15.41
CA CYS A 71 1.57 3.99 14.58
C CYS A 71 1.30 2.71 15.39
N ARG A 72 1.89 2.61 16.59
CA ARG A 72 1.71 1.45 17.46
C ARG A 72 0.26 1.29 17.92
N ARG A 73 -0.35 2.39 18.41
CA ARG A 73 -1.74 2.40 18.84
C ARG A 73 -2.70 1.97 17.74
N THR A 74 -2.48 2.41 16.50
CA THR A 74 -3.32 2.05 15.34
C THR A 74 -3.28 0.56 15.07
N VAL A 75 -2.09 -0.04 15.08
CA VAL A 75 -1.93 -1.49 14.85
C VAL A 75 -2.56 -2.29 15.98
N ASP A 76 -2.34 -1.89 17.25
CA ASP A 76 -2.91 -2.57 18.41
C ASP A 76 -4.43 -2.50 18.41
N ALA A 77 -5.00 -1.33 18.10
CA ALA A 77 -6.44 -1.13 18.03
C ALA A 77 -7.09 -1.93 16.88
N ALA A 78 -6.39 -2.07 15.75
CA ALA A 78 -6.83 -2.89 14.64
C ALA A 78 -6.84 -4.38 15.02
N ALA A 79 -5.74 -4.89 15.58
CA ALA A 79 -5.63 -6.26 16.03
C ALA A 79 -6.65 -6.61 17.13
N ALA A 80 -6.92 -5.69 18.05
CA ALA A 80 -7.91 -5.88 19.11
C ALA A 80 -9.34 -5.99 18.54
N PHE A 81 -9.70 -5.11 17.58
CA PHE A 81 -11.03 -5.14 16.95
C PHE A 81 -11.24 -6.42 16.13
N LEU A 82 -10.25 -6.80 15.34
CA LEU A 82 -10.32 -7.97 14.47
C LEU A 82 -10.17 -9.31 15.22
N GLY A 83 -9.62 -9.31 16.44
CA GLY A 83 -9.27 -10.52 17.17
C GLY A 83 -7.95 -11.16 16.73
N GLY A 84 -7.12 -10.41 15.99
CA GLY A 84 -5.81 -10.79 15.45
C GLY A 84 -5.44 -9.96 14.24
N LEU A 85 -4.34 -10.32 13.59
CA LEU A 85 -3.89 -9.66 12.35
C LEU A 85 -3.24 -10.71 11.44
N ASP A 86 -3.75 -10.87 10.22
CA ASP A 86 -3.17 -11.74 9.18
C ASP A 86 -2.30 -10.94 8.19
N ALA A 87 -2.69 -9.68 7.93
CA ALA A 87 -1.88 -8.83 7.08
C ALA A 87 -1.92 -7.35 7.49
N LEU A 88 -0.80 -6.66 7.22
CA LEU A 88 -0.68 -5.21 7.24
C LEU A 88 -0.41 -4.71 5.82
N VAL A 89 -1.23 -3.75 5.34
CA VAL A 89 -0.92 -2.98 4.13
C VAL A 89 -0.51 -1.57 4.55
N ASN A 90 0.78 -1.27 4.46
CA ASN A 90 1.32 0.06 4.62
C ASN A 90 1.09 0.86 3.33
N ASN A 91 0.14 1.78 3.35
CA ASN A 91 -0.20 2.61 2.19
C ASN A 91 -0.16 4.11 2.50
N ALA A 92 -0.31 4.53 3.76
CA ALA A 92 -0.33 5.95 4.12
C ALA A 92 0.89 6.70 3.57
N GLY A 93 0.66 7.78 2.85
CA GLY A 93 1.75 8.58 2.27
C GLY A 93 1.25 9.86 1.65
N ILE A 94 2.19 10.77 1.45
CA ILE A 94 1.99 12.05 0.75
C ILE A 94 3.09 12.27 -0.27
N THR A 95 2.77 13.03 -1.30
CA THR A 95 3.74 13.64 -2.19
C THR A 95 3.49 15.13 -2.24
N ILE A 96 4.54 15.92 -2.04
CA ILE A 96 4.52 17.37 -2.11
C ILE A 96 5.74 17.75 -2.96
N PRO A 97 5.55 18.00 -4.27
CA PRO A 97 6.65 18.38 -5.14
C PRO A 97 7.27 19.70 -4.70
N LYS A 98 8.61 19.77 -4.71
CA LYS A 98 9.36 20.97 -4.38
C LYS A 98 10.75 20.93 -5.02
N ASP A 99 11.22 22.07 -5.53
CA ASP A 99 12.58 22.18 -6.07
C ASP A 99 13.60 21.89 -4.96
N ILE A 100 14.67 21.17 -5.28
CA ILE A 100 15.70 20.76 -4.31
C ILE A 100 16.28 21.92 -3.52
N LYS A 101 16.47 23.07 -4.16
CA LYS A 101 17.01 24.29 -3.53
C LYS A 101 16.07 24.92 -2.48
N ASP A 102 14.78 24.63 -2.58
CA ASP A 102 13.75 25.22 -1.72
C ASP A 102 13.27 24.26 -0.62
N ILE A 103 13.79 23.02 -0.58
CA ILE A 103 13.45 22.03 0.43
C ILE A 103 14.07 22.45 1.77
N ASP A 104 13.23 22.65 2.76
CA ASP A 104 13.63 22.85 4.16
C ASP A 104 13.50 21.55 4.98
N GLU A 105 13.99 21.57 6.20
CA GLU A 105 13.92 20.43 7.12
C GLU A 105 12.49 20.00 7.44
N ASN A 106 11.55 20.92 7.55
CA ASN A 106 10.16 20.60 7.85
C ASN A 106 9.52 19.83 6.69
N HIS A 107 9.75 20.27 5.45
CA HIS A 107 9.29 19.57 4.25
C HIS A 107 9.86 18.15 4.18
N PHE A 108 11.17 18.00 4.42
CA PHE A 108 11.82 16.69 4.47
C PHE A 108 11.21 15.81 5.56
N ASN A 109 11.13 16.30 6.78
CA ASN A 109 10.62 15.56 7.95
C ASN A 109 9.16 15.17 7.79
N ASP A 110 8.34 16.01 7.20
CA ASP A 110 6.93 15.76 6.95
C ASP A 110 6.72 14.56 6.04
N ILE A 111 7.45 14.50 4.94
CA ILE A 111 7.34 13.40 3.97
C ILE A 111 7.96 12.12 4.54
N PHE A 112 9.17 12.18 5.09
CA PHE A 112 9.83 11.01 5.66
C PHE A 112 9.08 10.41 6.84
N SER A 113 8.52 11.25 7.70
CA SER A 113 7.76 10.81 8.86
C SER A 113 6.54 9.99 8.47
N LEU A 114 5.80 10.42 7.44
CA LEU A 114 4.62 9.72 7.02
C LEU A 114 4.94 8.56 6.07
N ASN A 115 5.81 8.76 5.07
CA ASN A 115 5.99 7.78 4.01
C ASN A 115 6.90 6.61 4.40
N PHE A 116 7.88 6.83 5.31
CA PHE A 116 8.82 5.76 5.67
C PHE A 116 8.81 5.43 7.16
N ARG A 117 8.96 6.44 8.05
CA ARG A 117 8.99 6.18 9.50
C ARG A 117 7.71 5.49 9.98
N SER A 118 6.55 5.87 9.45
CA SER A 118 5.28 5.22 9.77
C SER A 118 5.25 3.74 9.35
N TYR A 119 5.75 3.42 8.16
CA TYR A 119 5.83 2.05 7.64
C TYR A 119 6.67 1.17 8.57
N PHE A 120 7.83 1.70 8.96
CA PHE A 120 8.72 0.99 9.88
C PHE A 120 8.04 0.66 11.20
N PHE A 121 7.44 1.65 11.87
CA PHE A 121 6.85 1.46 13.20
C PHE A 121 5.51 0.74 13.18
N CYS A 122 4.72 0.87 12.13
CA CYS A 122 3.53 0.04 11.92
C CYS A 122 3.93 -1.42 11.69
N ALA A 123 4.93 -1.69 10.85
CA ALA A 123 5.45 -3.04 10.62
C ALA A 123 6.05 -3.64 11.91
N GLN A 124 6.89 -2.88 12.64
CA GLN A 124 7.47 -3.33 13.92
C GLN A 124 6.40 -3.77 14.92
N GLN A 125 5.31 -3.01 15.04
CA GLN A 125 4.22 -3.36 15.93
C GLN A 125 3.38 -4.52 15.39
N ALA A 126 3.12 -4.54 14.07
CA ALA A 126 2.35 -5.59 13.42
C ALA A 126 3.01 -6.97 13.56
N VAL A 127 4.33 -7.05 13.45
CA VAL A 127 5.09 -8.30 13.59
C VAL A 127 4.74 -9.03 14.88
N LYS A 128 4.51 -8.32 16.00
CA LYS A 128 4.12 -8.94 17.27
C LYS A 128 2.76 -9.66 17.18
N HIS A 129 1.81 -9.07 16.47
CA HIS A 129 0.48 -9.64 16.26
C HIS A 129 0.50 -10.75 15.22
N LEU A 130 1.26 -10.56 14.14
CA LEU A 130 1.43 -11.54 13.06
C LEU A 130 2.08 -12.85 13.57
N ILE A 131 3.11 -12.74 14.41
CA ILE A 131 3.72 -13.93 15.07
C ILE A 131 2.68 -14.68 15.90
N LYS A 132 1.96 -13.98 16.79
CA LYS A 132 0.91 -14.61 17.62
C LYS A 132 -0.19 -15.25 16.77
N ARG A 133 -0.52 -14.62 15.64
CA ARG A 133 -1.52 -15.16 14.71
C ARG A 133 -1.00 -16.42 14.01
N GLY A 134 0.23 -16.40 13.53
CA GLY A 134 0.90 -17.56 12.92
C GLY A 134 1.00 -18.75 13.90
N GLU A 135 1.41 -18.53 15.14
CA GLU A 135 1.46 -19.55 16.18
C GLU A 135 0.09 -20.19 16.44
N LYS A 136 -0.98 -19.38 16.49
CA LYS A 136 -2.36 -19.87 16.67
C LYS A 136 -2.83 -20.70 15.48
N LEU A 137 -2.43 -20.34 14.28
CA LEU A 137 -2.83 -21.03 13.05
C LEU A 137 -1.99 -22.31 12.82
N SER A 138 -0.72 -22.32 13.21
CA SER A 138 0.22 -23.42 12.97
C SER A 138 -0.19 -24.74 13.62
N GLY A 139 -0.92 -24.71 14.73
CA GLY A 139 -1.44 -25.90 15.39
C GLY A 139 -2.37 -26.76 14.53
N ASN A 140 -2.88 -26.24 13.43
CA ASN A 140 -3.81 -26.90 12.51
C ASN A 140 -3.16 -27.41 11.21
N TYR A 141 -1.88 -27.11 10.96
CA TYR A 141 -1.21 -27.40 9.67
C TYR A 141 -0.02 -28.33 9.86
N LYS A 142 -0.22 -29.59 9.51
CA LYS A 142 0.81 -30.62 9.53
C LYS A 142 1.43 -30.75 8.16
N ASN A 143 1.93 -30.08 7.41
CA ASN A 143 2.62 -30.18 6.11
C ASN A 143 2.49 -28.90 5.28
N TYR A 144 3.57 -28.17 5.11
CA TYR A 144 3.89 -27.14 4.10
C TYR A 144 2.81 -26.08 3.73
N ASN A 145 1.60 -26.17 4.25
CA ASN A 145 0.50 -25.23 4.05
C ASN A 145 0.32 -24.34 5.29
N TRP A 146 1.32 -23.53 5.58
CA TRP A 146 1.16 -22.49 6.59
C TRP A 146 0.39 -21.33 5.94
N PRO A 147 -0.77 -20.90 6.45
CA PRO A 147 -1.34 -19.63 6.06
C PRO A 147 -0.43 -18.54 6.62
N GLY A 148 0.57 -18.17 5.83
CA GLY A 148 1.56 -17.18 6.22
C GLY A 148 0.91 -15.83 6.41
N CYS A 149 1.37 -15.09 7.42
CA CYS A 149 1.05 -13.68 7.57
C CYS A 149 1.80 -12.85 6.53
N SER A 150 1.31 -11.64 6.25
CA SER A 150 1.87 -10.80 5.20
C SER A 150 1.99 -9.33 5.60
N ILE A 151 3.05 -8.67 5.14
CA ILE A 151 3.17 -7.22 5.11
C ILE A 151 3.31 -6.80 3.65
N VAL A 152 2.44 -5.91 3.20
CA VAL A 152 2.46 -5.32 1.86
C VAL A 152 2.76 -3.83 1.99
N ASN A 153 3.87 -3.39 1.42
CA ASN A 153 4.27 -1.99 1.43
C ASN A 153 3.93 -1.33 0.08
N ILE A 154 3.21 -0.22 0.10
CA ILE A 154 2.95 0.53 -1.13
C ILE A 154 4.10 1.49 -1.40
N SER A 155 4.95 1.09 -2.33
CA SER A 155 6.05 1.89 -2.86
C SER A 155 5.59 2.81 -4.00
N SER A 156 6.37 2.95 -5.06
CA SER A 156 6.06 3.69 -6.28
C SER A 156 7.11 3.37 -7.34
N VAL A 157 6.81 3.63 -8.61
CA VAL A 157 7.84 3.70 -9.67
C VAL A 157 8.94 4.72 -9.36
N HIS A 158 8.64 5.75 -8.55
CA HIS A 158 9.63 6.70 -8.05
C HIS A 158 10.67 6.10 -7.11
N GLY A 159 10.48 4.89 -6.61
CA GLY A 159 11.54 4.13 -5.93
C GLY A 159 12.64 3.61 -6.87
N LYS A 160 12.44 3.74 -8.20
CA LYS A 160 13.36 3.31 -9.27
C LYS A 160 13.66 4.44 -10.28
N LEU A 161 12.65 5.25 -10.60
CA LEU A 161 12.73 6.32 -11.60
C LEU A 161 12.73 7.69 -10.94
N GLY A 162 13.55 8.60 -11.47
CA GLY A 162 13.57 9.99 -11.05
C GLY A 162 12.48 10.82 -11.75
N HIS A 163 11.95 11.82 -11.02
CA HIS A 163 11.09 12.85 -11.56
C HIS A 163 11.43 14.20 -10.91
N PRO A 164 11.51 15.30 -11.68
CA PRO A 164 11.79 16.62 -11.13
C PRO A 164 10.85 16.99 -9.97
N GLY A 165 11.39 17.63 -8.93
CA GLY A 165 10.64 18.05 -7.77
C GLY A 165 10.27 16.94 -6.76
N HIS A 166 10.63 15.69 -7.01
CA HIS A 166 10.23 14.56 -6.16
C HIS A 166 11.38 13.93 -5.34
N SER A 167 12.48 14.64 -5.15
CA SER A 167 13.69 14.08 -4.50
C SER A 167 13.41 13.46 -3.13
N VAL A 168 12.67 14.13 -2.24
CA VAL A 168 12.34 13.58 -0.91
C VAL A 168 11.38 12.40 -1.03
N TYR A 169 10.31 12.55 -1.83
CA TYR A 169 9.34 11.47 -2.04
C TYR A 169 10.00 10.21 -2.62
N ALA A 170 10.77 10.36 -3.69
CA ALA A 170 11.48 9.25 -4.32
C ALA A 170 12.45 8.56 -3.35
N SER A 171 13.16 9.33 -2.51
CA SER A 171 14.02 8.79 -1.46
C SER A 171 13.25 7.93 -0.47
N THR A 172 12.04 8.33 -0.04
CA THR A 172 11.21 7.49 0.84
C THR A 172 10.80 6.19 0.16
N LYS A 173 10.49 6.23 -1.16
CA LYS A 173 10.07 5.04 -1.90
C LYS A 173 11.24 4.08 -2.17
N GLY A 174 12.44 4.61 -2.38
CA GLY A 174 13.68 3.81 -2.38
C GLY A 174 13.96 3.16 -1.02
N ALA A 175 13.76 3.92 0.07
CA ALA A 175 13.90 3.38 1.42
C ALA A 175 12.88 2.25 1.71
N ILE A 176 11.62 2.37 1.26
CA ILE A 176 10.61 1.32 1.36
C ILE A 176 11.05 0.06 0.60
N ASN A 177 11.61 0.19 -0.61
CA ASN A 177 12.09 -0.94 -1.39
C ASN A 177 13.21 -1.71 -0.66
N SER A 178 14.19 -0.98 -0.11
CA SER A 178 15.27 -1.58 0.68
C SER A 178 14.75 -2.22 1.97
N PHE A 179 13.87 -1.53 2.70
CA PHE A 179 13.24 -2.03 3.92
C PHE A 179 12.43 -3.30 3.67
N THR A 180 11.70 -3.38 2.56
CA THR A 180 10.92 -4.57 2.18
C THR A 180 11.81 -5.79 2.05
N LYS A 181 12.93 -5.68 1.36
CA LYS A 181 13.91 -6.77 1.18
C LYS A 181 14.52 -7.20 2.50
N GLN A 182 14.99 -6.22 3.30
CA GLN A 182 15.64 -6.50 4.57
C GLN A 182 14.67 -7.15 5.56
N LEU A 183 13.48 -6.56 5.75
CA LEU A 183 12.49 -7.08 6.68
C LEU A 183 11.98 -8.47 6.26
N SER A 184 11.89 -8.72 4.96
CA SER A 184 11.51 -10.04 4.43
C SER A 184 12.47 -11.12 4.93
N VAL A 185 13.78 -10.93 4.78
CA VAL A 185 14.79 -11.89 5.22
C VAL A 185 14.73 -12.13 6.74
N GLU A 186 14.51 -11.08 7.53
CA GLU A 186 14.38 -11.19 8.99
C GLU A 186 13.15 -11.98 9.42
N LEU A 187 12.08 -11.94 8.62
CA LEU A 187 10.78 -12.53 8.97
C LEU A 187 10.49 -13.88 8.31
N ILE A 188 11.29 -14.34 7.35
CA ILE A 188 11.20 -15.69 6.75
C ILE A 188 11.13 -16.79 7.83
N PRO A 189 11.98 -16.78 8.89
CA PRO A 189 11.94 -17.83 9.92
C PRO A 189 10.64 -17.81 10.76
N LYS A 190 9.82 -16.75 10.61
CA LYS A 190 8.52 -16.60 11.27
C LYS A 190 7.35 -16.81 10.31
N HIS A 191 7.63 -17.25 9.08
CA HIS A 191 6.63 -17.42 8.03
C HIS A 191 5.79 -16.15 7.77
N ILE A 192 6.42 -14.98 7.87
CA ILE A 192 5.80 -13.69 7.53
C ILE A 192 6.47 -13.18 6.25
N ARG A 193 5.69 -13.06 5.20
CA ARG A 193 6.15 -12.54 3.92
C ARG A 193 6.09 -11.00 3.93
N VAL A 194 7.07 -10.37 3.35
CA VAL A 194 7.09 -8.91 3.18
C VAL A 194 7.35 -8.61 1.71
N ASN A 195 6.42 -7.92 1.07
CA ASN A 195 6.53 -7.54 -0.34
C ASN A 195 6.15 -6.07 -0.51
N ALA A 196 6.53 -5.48 -1.63
CA ALA A 196 6.10 -4.14 -2.02
C ALA A 196 5.38 -4.16 -3.36
N ILE A 197 4.38 -3.28 -3.48
CA ILE A 197 3.77 -2.91 -4.75
C ILE A 197 4.31 -1.54 -5.12
N ALA A 198 4.77 -1.37 -6.34
CA ALA A 198 5.26 -0.11 -6.89
C ALA A 198 4.34 0.36 -8.02
N PRO A 199 3.25 1.11 -7.69
CA PRO A 199 2.34 1.63 -8.69
C PRO A 199 2.99 2.69 -9.57
N GLY A 200 2.54 2.75 -10.82
CA GLY A 200 2.73 3.88 -11.71
C GLY A 200 1.69 4.97 -11.47
N THR A 201 1.19 5.57 -12.55
CA THR A 201 0.13 6.58 -12.49
C THR A 201 -1.21 5.90 -12.22
N ILE A 202 -1.71 6.04 -10.99
CA ILE A 202 -3.03 5.55 -10.57
C ILE A 202 -3.95 6.74 -10.39
N GLU A 203 -5.03 6.80 -11.17
CA GLU A 203 -5.99 7.90 -11.07
C GLU A 203 -6.77 7.85 -9.75
N VAL A 204 -6.78 8.96 -9.07
CA VAL A 204 -7.50 9.14 -7.80
C VAL A 204 -8.28 10.46 -7.82
N PRO A 205 -9.40 10.57 -7.04
CA PRO A 205 -10.22 11.79 -7.03
C PRO A 205 -9.42 13.07 -6.78
N SER A 206 -8.40 13.01 -5.94
CA SER A 206 -7.57 14.17 -5.61
C SER A 206 -6.76 14.74 -6.78
N TYR A 207 -6.64 14.06 -7.91
CA TYR A 207 -6.02 14.63 -9.12
C TYR A 207 -6.91 15.74 -9.70
N PHE A 208 -8.21 15.48 -9.80
CA PHE A 208 -9.19 16.46 -10.30
C PHE A 208 -9.40 17.63 -9.32
N GLU A 209 -9.20 17.40 -8.00
CA GLU A 209 -9.36 18.45 -6.98
C GLU A 209 -8.16 19.40 -6.91
N LYS A 210 -6.94 18.87 -7.09
CA LYS A 210 -5.69 19.62 -6.92
C LYS A 210 -5.22 20.31 -8.18
N ASP A 211 -5.57 19.79 -9.33
CA ASP A 211 -5.22 20.33 -10.63
C ASP A 211 -6.46 20.42 -11.53
N PRO A 212 -7.11 21.58 -11.59
CA PRO A 212 -8.28 21.80 -12.47
C PRO A 212 -7.99 21.58 -13.96
N SER A 213 -6.71 21.57 -14.37
CA SER A 213 -6.30 21.28 -15.74
C SER A 213 -6.12 19.79 -16.01
N TYR A 214 -6.08 18.95 -14.96
CA TYR A 214 -5.97 17.51 -15.13
C TYR A 214 -7.19 16.95 -15.85
N ASN A 215 -6.95 16.19 -16.88
CA ASN A 215 -7.95 15.37 -17.54
C ASN A 215 -7.38 13.97 -17.81
N ARG A 216 -8.28 13.03 -17.99
CA ARG A 216 -7.90 11.63 -18.18
C ARG A 216 -7.06 11.41 -19.42
N GLU A 217 -7.35 12.10 -20.53
CA GLU A 217 -6.59 11.96 -21.77
C GLU A 217 -5.13 12.33 -21.59
N PHE A 218 -4.86 13.40 -20.82
CA PHE A 218 -3.49 13.76 -20.44
C PHE A 218 -2.85 12.67 -19.57
N GLY A 219 -3.56 12.18 -18.55
CA GLY A 219 -3.07 11.09 -17.70
C GLY A 219 -2.75 9.82 -18.50
N ASP A 220 -3.63 9.42 -19.40
CA ASP A 220 -3.51 8.25 -20.26
C ASP A 220 -2.28 8.36 -21.19
N SER A 221 -2.01 9.55 -21.71
CA SER A 221 -0.87 9.81 -22.59
C SER A 221 0.50 9.62 -21.92
N LEU A 222 0.54 9.64 -20.58
CA LEU A 222 1.77 9.44 -19.80
C LEU A 222 2.11 7.96 -19.58
N VAL A 223 1.19 7.04 -19.91
CA VAL A 223 1.34 5.62 -19.60
C VAL A 223 1.47 4.81 -20.90
N PRO A 224 2.53 4.02 -21.09
CA PRO A 224 2.72 3.21 -22.30
C PRO A 224 1.54 2.27 -22.64
N TRP A 225 0.80 1.80 -21.60
CA TRP A 225 -0.39 0.97 -21.78
C TRP A 225 -1.58 1.72 -22.41
N GLY A 226 -1.50 3.05 -22.56
CA GLY A 226 -2.55 3.89 -23.14
C GLY A 226 -3.68 4.27 -22.19
N ARG A 227 -3.54 3.98 -20.88
CA ARG A 227 -4.43 4.49 -19.84
C ARG A 227 -3.75 4.52 -18.46
N VAL A 228 -4.25 5.34 -17.59
CA VAL A 228 -3.91 5.33 -16.17
C VAL A 228 -4.44 4.06 -15.48
N GLY A 229 -3.77 3.64 -14.41
CA GLY A 229 -4.25 2.55 -13.57
C GLY A 229 -5.36 3.00 -12.62
N LEU A 230 -6.08 2.05 -12.07
CA LEU A 230 -7.18 2.25 -11.12
C LEU A 230 -6.79 1.73 -9.73
N PRO A 231 -7.31 2.33 -8.64
CA PRO A 231 -7.04 1.89 -7.27
C PRO A 231 -7.34 0.41 -7.01
N GLU A 232 -8.39 -0.14 -7.61
CA GLU A 232 -8.73 -1.55 -7.48
C GLU A 232 -7.72 -2.49 -8.13
N GLU A 233 -6.99 -2.08 -9.15
CA GLU A 233 -5.94 -2.90 -9.77
C GLU A 233 -4.77 -3.09 -8.79
N VAL A 234 -4.41 -2.04 -8.05
CA VAL A 234 -3.46 -2.15 -6.92
C VAL A 234 -4.05 -3.04 -5.83
N GLY A 235 -5.35 -2.92 -5.58
CA GLY A 235 -6.10 -3.74 -4.62
C GLY A 235 -6.05 -5.23 -4.94
N TYR A 236 -6.21 -5.65 -6.20
CA TYR A 236 -6.10 -7.07 -6.60
C TYR A 236 -4.70 -7.63 -6.39
N LEU A 237 -3.66 -6.84 -6.65
CA LEU A 237 -2.29 -7.28 -6.37
C LEU A 237 -2.03 -7.35 -4.86
N ALA A 238 -2.57 -6.40 -4.07
CA ALA A 238 -2.50 -6.45 -2.61
C ALA A 238 -3.25 -7.68 -2.06
N ALA A 239 -4.41 -8.02 -2.63
CA ALA A 239 -5.17 -9.22 -2.26
C ALA A 239 -4.39 -10.50 -2.57
N TYR A 240 -3.72 -10.59 -3.74
CA TYR A 240 -2.85 -11.71 -4.06
C TYR A 240 -1.70 -11.83 -3.06
N LEU A 241 -1.02 -10.73 -2.73
CA LEU A 241 0.10 -10.72 -1.79
C LEU A 241 -0.33 -10.98 -0.33
N ALA A 242 -1.57 -10.68 0.04
CA ALA A 242 -2.14 -11.01 1.35
C ALA A 242 -2.67 -12.45 1.42
N SER A 243 -2.87 -13.11 0.29
CA SER A 243 -3.38 -14.48 0.21
C SER A 243 -2.27 -15.52 0.34
N ASP A 244 -2.65 -16.76 0.60
CA ASP A 244 -1.74 -17.91 0.65
C ASP A 244 -1.20 -18.30 -0.75
N LEU A 245 -1.78 -17.76 -1.84
CA LEU A 245 -1.32 -17.99 -3.21
C LEU A 245 0.08 -17.39 -3.49
N SER A 246 0.53 -16.45 -2.68
CA SER A 246 1.85 -15.81 -2.78
C SER A 246 2.84 -16.34 -1.74
N GLU A 247 2.64 -17.57 -1.23
CA GLU A 247 3.46 -18.16 -0.17
C GLU A 247 4.95 -18.18 -0.51
N PHE A 248 5.30 -18.47 -1.75
CA PHE A 248 6.70 -18.56 -2.21
C PHE A 248 7.27 -17.24 -2.74
N MET A 249 6.70 -16.11 -2.29
CA MET A 249 7.10 -14.77 -2.75
C MET A 249 7.47 -13.84 -1.57
N PRO A 250 8.59 -14.04 -0.88
CA PRO A 250 9.09 -13.06 0.08
C PRO A 250 10.12 -12.11 -0.57
N GLY A 251 10.02 -10.80 -0.30
CA GLY A 251 11.03 -9.80 -0.64
C GLY A 251 10.89 -9.12 -2.01
N GLU A 252 9.78 -9.33 -2.71
CA GLU A 252 9.56 -8.80 -4.05
C GLU A 252 9.08 -7.34 -4.05
N ILE A 253 9.52 -6.58 -5.05
CA ILE A 253 8.99 -5.26 -5.40
C ILE A 253 8.34 -5.37 -6.77
N ILE A 254 7.01 -5.43 -6.79
CA ILE A 254 6.24 -5.70 -7.98
C ILE A 254 5.70 -4.38 -8.56
N HIS A 255 6.08 -4.07 -9.79
CA HIS A 255 5.58 -2.90 -10.49
C HIS A 255 4.20 -3.18 -11.09
N ILE A 256 3.26 -2.25 -10.89
CA ILE A 256 1.95 -2.20 -11.54
C ILE A 256 1.80 -0.81 -12.13
N ASP A 257 2.32 -0.62 -13.33
CA ASP A 257 2.67 0.72 -13.83
C ASP A 257 2.34 0.94 -15.32
N GLY A 258 1.62 0.01 -15.94
CA GLY A 258 1.30 0.12 -17.36
C GLY A 258 2.52 0.20 -18.28
N GLY A 259 3.66 -0.37 -17.84
CA GLY A 259 4.90 -0.42 -18.61
C GLY A 259 5.83 0.78 -18.42
N LEU A 260 5.54 1.72 -17.51
CA LEU A 260 6.38 2.91 -17.27
C LEU A 260 7.84 2.57 -16.96
N THR A 261 8.09 1.52 -16.18
CA THR A 261 9.47 1.13 -15.82
C THR A 261 10.10 0.16 -16.82
N SER A 262 9.34 -0.35 -17.79
CA SER A 262 9.79 -1.33 -18.79
C SER A 262 10.00 -0.70 -20.16
N ALA A 263 9.28 0.36 -20.47
CA ALA A 263 9.39 1.04 -21.76
C ALA A 263 10.71 1.82 -21.83
N MET A 264 11.43 1.64 -22.94
CA MET A 264 12.51 2.53 -23.31
C MET A 264 11.87 3.80 -23.88
N ASN A 265 12.10 4.95 -23.25
CA ASN A 265 11.71 6.26 -23.78
C ASN A 265 12.56 6.59 -25.00
N LEU A 266 12.25 5.95 -26.12
CA LEU A 266 12.68 6.42 -27.42
C LEU A 266 11.69 7.55 -27.77
N ASN A 267 12.19 8.79 -27.87
CA ASN A 267 11.51 9.87 -28.59
C ASN A 267 11.41 9.47 -30.08
N THR A 268 10.69 8.40 -30.35
CA THR A 268 10.35 8.03 -31.72
C THR A 268 9.01 8.71 -32.00
N ASP A 269 9.04 9.77 -32.80
CA ASP A 269 7.91 10.26 -33.60
C ASP A 269 7.42 9.10 -34.52
N THR A 270 6.95 7.99 -33.93
CA THR A 270 6.43 6.84 -34.68
C THR A 270 5.03 7.12 -35.23
N ASN A 271 4.46 8.30 -34.99
CA ASN A 271 3.19 8.74 -35.58
C ASN A 271 3.35 9.39 -36.96
N LYS A 272 4.49 9.23 -37.64
CA LYS A 272 4.69 9.78 -39.00
C LYS A 272 4.73 8.73 -40.13
N THR A 273 4.31 7.49 -39.89
CA THR A 273 4.13 6.54 -40.99
C THR A 273 2.96 5.60 -40.71
N ALA A 274 1.76 6.03 -41.04
CA ALA A 274 0.66 5.18 -41.50
C ALA A 274 -0.30 6.05 -42.35
#